data_2e3cb2e32972df0ac309d5c8466d0fbc
#
_entry.id   2e3cb2e32972df0ac309d5c8466d0fbc
#
_cell.length_a   1.000
_cell.length_b   1.000
_cell.length_c   1.000
_cell.angle_alpha   90.00
_cell.angle_beta   90.00
_cell.angle_gamma   90.00
#
_symmetry.space_group_name_H-M   'P 1'
#
loop_
_entity.id
_entity.type
_entity.pdbx_description
1 polymer ?
#
loop_
_entity_poly.entity_id
_entity_poly.type
_entity_poly.pdbx_seq_one_letter_code
_entity_poly.pdbx_strand_id
1 'polypeptide(L)'
;LVESGQIKDPRDFIHPLPHISFVRGKNNVQFLKERYEKMKDFPMFDDIEYTEDIEVMRKWIPLMMQGRFDDGLMAASKIDEGTDVNYGELTRKMAHNLQNDDSNVNVNYNHEVQDFKRLSNGKWQVKIKDLANNKVFTKEADHVFIGAGGGSIPLLQKTGIEEGKHIGGFPIIGQFIACTNPEVIEQHDAKVYGKEPPGTPPMTVPHLDTRYIDGERTLLFGPFANVGPKFLIHGSNLDLFKSVKPHNITTLLAAAVKNMSLLKYSFDQIIMTKEGCMNHLRTFYPEARDEDWQVYTAGTRVQVIKDDEKEGKGFIQFGTEVVDSKDHSIIALLGESPGASTSVSVALEVIERNFEQYLDEWKPKIKKMIPSYGESLIHDVDLMRKTRRLTSKQLELGFYENTNAK
;
A
#
# COMPACT_ATOMS: atom_id res chain seq x y z
N LEU A 1 -17.44 1.32 -10.33
CA LEU A 1 -16.83 1.09 -11.65
C LEU A 1 -17.33 -0.21 -12.27
N VAL A 2 -17.39 -1.33 -11.53
CA VAL A 2 -17.96 -2.60 -12.03
C VAL A 2 -19.48 -2.47 -12.23
N GLU A 3 -20.20 -1.97 -11.22
CA GLU A 3 -21.65 -1.76 -11.28
C GLU A 3 -22.08 -0.84 -12.45
N SER A 4 -21.28 0.20 -12.75
CA SER A 4 -21.52 1.11 -13.86
C SER A 4 -21.07 0.57 -15.22
N GLY A 5 -20.50 -0.64 -15.28
CA GLY A 5 -20.01 -1.25 -16.51
C GLY A 5 -18.69 -0.66 -17.04
N GLN A 6 -18.06 0.21 -16.26
CA GLN A 6 -16.77 0.79 -16.61
C GLN A 6 -15.62 -0.21 -16.50
N ILE A 7 -15.72 -1.18 -15.58
CA ILE A 7 -14.86 -2.37 -15.52
C ILE A 7 -15.75 -3.58 -15.74
N LYS A 8 -15.47 -4.35 -16.79
CA LYS A 8 -16.34 -5.48 -17.21
C LYS A 8 -16.14 -6.72 -16.35
N ASP A 9 -14.89 -7.06 -16.06
CA ASP A 9 -14.53 -8.25 -15.30
C ASP A 9 -13.71 -7.87 -14.06
N PRO A 10 -14.23 -8.09 -12.86
CA PRO A 10 -13.47 -7.83 -11.63
C PRO A 10 -12.31 -8.81 -11.45
N ARG A 11 -12.39 -10.03 -12.05
CA ARG A 11 -11.28 -11.01 -11.95
C ARG A 11 -9.98 -10.53 -12.57
N ASP A 12 -10.03 -9.57 -13.49
CA ASP A 12 -8.82 -8.97 -14.05
C ASP A 12 -7.93 -8.31 -12.98
N PHE A 13 -8.51 -7.83 -11.88
CA PHE A 13 -7.75 -7.08 -10.87
C PHE A 13 -7.96 -7.50 -9.42
N ILE A 14 -9.01 -8.29 -9.07
CA ILE A 14 -9.27 -8.70 -7.69
C ILE A 14 -9.64 -10.18 -7.61
N HIS A 15 -9.00 -10.90 -6.69
CA HIS A 15 -9.20 -12.32 -6.46
C HIS A 15 -9.50 -12.59 -4.99
N PRO A 16 -10.51 -13.42 -4.64
CA PRO A 16 -10.71 -13.84 -3.26
C PRO A 16 -9.57 -14.77 -2.83
N LEU A 17 -9.00 -14.51 -1.67
CA LEU A 17 -7.97 -15.33 -1.04
C LEU A 17 -8.12 -15.26 0.47
N PRO A 18 -8.08 -16.38 1.21
CA PRO A 18 -8.13 -16.35 2.65
C PRO A 18 -6.92 -15.60 3.23
N HIS A 19 -7.19 -14.82 4.28
CA HIS A 19 -6.15 -14.18 5.06
C HIS A 19 -5.90 -14.99 6.32
N ILE A 20 -4.65 -15.43 6.51
CA ILE A 20 -4.24 -16.30 7.59
C ILE A 20 -3.12 -15.64 8.38
N SER A 21 -3.20 -15.66 9.71
CA SER A 21 -2.07 -15.38 10.57
C SER A 21 -1.49 -16.69 11.06
N PHE A 22 -0.17 -16.88 10.93
CA PHE A 22 0.55 -18.07 11.35
C PHE A 22 1.70 -17.71 12.27
N VAL A 23 1.78 -18.37 13.41
CA VAL A 23 2.83 -18.12 14.41
C VAL A 23 3.39 -19.41 14.98
N ARG A 24 4.65 -19.33 15.49
CA ARG A 24 5.36 -20.43 16.12
C ARG A 24 5.92 -19.99 17.47
N GLY A 25 5.98 -20.94 18.40
CA GLY A 25 6.52 -20.74 19.74
C GLY A 25 5.49 -20.23 20.76
N LYS A 26 5.67 -20.63 22.01
CA LYS A 26 4.70 -20.44 23.10
C LYS A 26 4.17 -18.99 23.23
N ASN A 27 5.07 -18.01 23.23
CA ASN A 27 4.67 -16.62 23.44
C ASN A 27 3.86 -16.07 22.25
N ASN A 28 4.19 -16.48 21.03
CA ASN A 28 3.48 -16.03 19.82
C ASN A 28 2.12 -16.74 19.69
N VAL A 29 2.03 -18.02 20.05
CA VAL A 29 0.77 -18.76 20.11
C VAL A 29 -0.17 -18.10 21.12
N GLN A 30 0.32 -17.79 22.32
CA GLN A 30 -0.47 -17.07 23.32
C GLN A 30 -0.94 -15.70 22.81
N PHE A 31 -0.06 -14.93 22.18
CA PHE A 31 -0.41 -13.65 21.58
C PHE A 31 -1.51 -13.78 20.50
N LEU A 32 -1.40 -14.76 19.60
CA LEU A 32 -2.38 -14.96 18.54
C LEU A 32 -3.74 -15.38 19.10
N LYS A 33 -3.75 -16.21 20.14
CA LYS A 33 -4.94 -16.63 20.87
C LYS A 33 -5.64 -15.44 21.53
N GLU A 34 -4.90 -14.61 22.26
CA GLU A 34 -5.44 -13.41 22.90
C GLU A 34 -5.99 -12.41 21.87
N ARG A 35 -5.33 -12.29 20.72
CA ARG A 35 -5.80 -11.46 19.60
C ARG A 35 -7.10 -12.01 19.04
N TYR A 36 -7.19 -13.31 18.78
CA TYR A 36 -8.40 -13.98 18.33
C TYR A 36 -9.57 -13.76 19.29
N GLU A 37 -9.36 -14.01 20.60
CA GLU A 37 -10.40 -13.82 21.63
C GLU A 37 -10.94 -12.38 21.66
N LYS A 38 -10.13 -11.38 21.36
CA LYS A 38 -10.55 -9.98 21.28
C LYS A 38 -11.24 -9.66 19.95
N MET A 39 -10.83 -10.27 18.86
CA MET A 39 -11.35 -9.94 17.52
C MET A 39 -12.69 -10.60 17.23
N LYS A 40 -12.92 -11.84 17.66
CA LYS A 40 -14.12 -12.63 17.37
C LYS A 40 -15.43 -11.96 17.80
N ASP A 41 -15.37 -11.03 18.78
CA ASP A 41 -16.53 -10.31 19.28
C ASP A 41 -16.89 -9.07 18.45
N PHE A 42 -16.05 -8.72 17.47
CA PHE A 42 -16.34 -7.63 16.55
C PHE A 42 -17.08 -8.15 15.32
N PRO A 43 -18.19 -7.54 14.92
CA PRO A 43 -18.99 -7.98 13.76
C PRO A 43 -18.25 -8.08 12.42
N MET A 44 -17.09 -7.42 12.31
CA MET A 44 -16.24 -7.54 11.11
C MET A 44 -15.42 -8.83 11.07
N PHE A 45 -15.35 -9.57 12.18
CA PHE A 45 -14.53 -10.77 12.37
C PHE A 45 -15.31 -11.93 12.96
N ASP A 46 -16.65 -11.91 12.85
CA ASP A 46 -17.54 -12.97 13.40
C ASP A 46 -17.28 -14.36 12.76
N ASP A 47 -16.70 -14.39 11.56
CA ASP A 47 -16.30 -15.64 10.86
C ASP A 47 -14.81 -16.00 11.04
N ILE A 48 -14.06 -15.33 11.95
CA ILE A 48 -12.66 -15.67 12.21
C ILE A 48 -12.54 -17.05 12.87
N GLU A 49 -11.66 -17.88 12.33
CA GLU A 49 -11.30 -19.17 12.89
C GLU A 49 -9.93 -19.11 13.58
N TYR A 50 -9.73 -19.98 14.61
CA TYR A 50 -8.45 -20.15 15.29
C TYR A 50 -8.17 -21.65 15.50
N THR A 51 -6.92 -22.06 15.32
CA THR A 51 -6.52 -23.44 15.54
C THR A 51 -5.08 -23.54 16.07
N GLU A 52 -4.86 -24.55 16.92
CA GLU A 52 -3.55 -25.09 17.29
C GLU A 52 -3.38 -26.52 16.74
N ASP A 53 -4.38 -27.04 16.02
CA ASP A 53 -4.37 -28.37 15.42
C ASP A 53 -3.58 -28.38 14.11
N ILE A 54 -2.53 -29.21 14.04
CA ILE A 54 -1.66 -29.37 12.87
C ILE A 54 -2.43 -29.90 11.67
N GLU A 55 -3.40 -30.77 11.85
CA GLU A 55 -4.18 -31.33 10.73
C GLU A 55 -5.13 -30.29 10.12
N VAL A 56 -5.63 -29.36 10.90
CA VAL A 56 -6.37 -28.20 10.39
C VAL A 56 -5.44 -27.28 9.63
N MET A 57 -4.26 -26.96 10.17
CA MET A 57 -3.26 -26.12 9.48
C MET A 57 -2.80 -26.76 8.16
N ARG A 58 -2.65 -28.08 8.08
CA ARG A 58 -2.33 -28.78 6.82
C ARG A 58 -3.37 -28.59 5.74
N LYS A 59 -4.64 -28.39 6.11
CA LYS A 59 -5.71 -28.10 5.17
C LYS A 59 -5.69 -26.62 4.73
N TRP A 60 -5.37 -25.72 5.64
CA TRP A 60 -5.39 -24.28 5.36
C TRP A 60 -4.15 -23.80 4.58
N ILE A 61 -2.97 -24.34 4.93
CA ILE A 61 -1.66 -23.90 4.41
C ILE A 61 -0.76 -25.13 4.09
N PRO A 62 -1.20 -26.02 3.18
CA PRO A 62 -0.55 -27.31 2.94
C PRO A 62 0.94 -27.16 2.60
N LEU A 63 1.32 -26.19 1.75
CA LEU A 63 2.70 -25.93 1.37
C LEU A 63 3.57 -25.64 2.61
N MET A 64 3.10 -24.79 3.51
CA MET A 64 3.86 -24.38 4.69
C MET A 64 3.99 -25.50 5.74
N MET A 65 3.14 -26.50 5.67
CA MET A 65 3.15 -27.64 6.60
C MET A 65 4.00 -28.82 6.13
N GLN A 66 4.58 -28.75 4.91
CA GLN A 66 5.53 -29.75 4.42
C GLN A 66 6.81 -29.72 5.26
N GLY A 67 7.35 -30.89 5.57
CA GLY A 67 8.57 -31.02 6.37
C GLY A 67 8.42 -30.70 7.87
N ARG A 68 7.20 -30.38 8.34
CA ARG A 68 6.96 -30.08 9.77
C ARG A 68 6.45 -31.31 10.50
N PHE A 69 7.32 -31.94 11.28
CA PHE A 69 6.97 -33.13 12.05
C PHE A 69 7.03 -32.90 13.58
N ASP A 70 7.91 -32.01 14.05
CA ASP A 70 8.08 -31.69 15.48
C ASP A 70 8.58 -30.23 15.64
N ASP A 71 7.82 -29.29 15.15
CA ASP A 71 8.18 -27.87 15.16
C ASP A 71 7.73 -27.12 16.44
N GLY A 72 7.30 -27.88 17.46
CA GLY A 72 6.78 -27.31 18.70
C GLY A 72 5.41 -26.66 18.55
N LEU A 73 5.07 -25.75 19.47
CA LEU A 73 3.77 -25.08 19.47
C LEU A 73 3.61 -24.15 18.26
N MET A 74 2.51 -24.32 17.54
CA MET A 74 2.09 -23.47 16.41
C MET A 74 0.63 -23.12 16.57
N ALA A 75 0.23 -22.00 15.99
CA ALA A 75 -1.17 -21.62 15.85
C ALA A 75 -1.41 -20.84 14.57
N ALA A 76 -2.63 -20.92 14.07
CA ALA A 76 -3.11 -20.11 12.98
C ALA A 76 -4.49 -19.52 13.27
N SER A 77 -4.77 -18.33 12.74
CA SER A 77 -6.11 -17.79 12.64
C SER A 77 -6.41 -17.46 11.18
N LYS A 78 -7.65 -17.68 10.75
CA LYS A 78 -8.08 -17.59 9.36
C LYS A 78 -9.36 -16.78 9.23
N ILE A 79 -9.44 -16.02 8.16
CA ILE A 79 -10.66 -15.39 7.65
C ILE A 79 -10.71 -15.64 6.14
N ASP A 80 -11.85 -16.11 5.64
CA ASP A 80 -11.99 -16.42 4.20
C ASP A 80 -12.21 -15.18 3.33
N GLU A 81 -12.59 -14.06 3.92
CA GLU A 81 -12.93 -12.82 3.24
C GLU A 81 -11.73 -11.95 2.84
N GLY A 82 -10.57 -12.54 2.69
CA GLY A 82 -9.40 -11.85 2.17
C GLY A 82 -9.42 -11.70 0.64
N THR A 83 -8.61 -10.79 0.12
CA THR A 83 -8.47 -10.59 -1.33
C THR A 83 -7.03 -10.28 -1.72
N ASP A 84 -6.66 -10.66 -2.94
CA ASP A 84 -5.52 -10.08 -3.64
C ASP A 84 -6.00 -9.06 -4.66
N VAL A 85 -5.30 -7.92 -4.74
CA VAL A 85 -5.63 -6.86 -5.70
C VAL A 85 -4.42 -6.55 -6.57
N ASN A 86 -4.58 -6.69 -7.87
CA ASN A 86 -3.64 -6.19 -8.87
C ASN A 86 -3.90 -4.71 -9.11
N TYR A 87 -3.25 -3.86 -8.30
CA TYR A 87 -3.41 -2.40 -8.40
C TYR A 87 -2.91 -1.83 -9.73
N GLY A 88 -1.93 -2.47 -10.36
CA GLY A 88 -1.45 -2.07 -11.68
C GLY A 88 -2.56 -2.18 -12.72
N GLU A 89 -3.24 -3.33 -12.76
CA GLU A 89 -4.35 -3.55 -13.69
C GLU A 89 -5.55 -2.65 -13.38
N LEU A 90 -5.91 -2.50 -12.11
CA LEU A 90 -6.96 -1.57 -11.70
C LEU A 90 -6.66 -0.14 -12.17
N THR A 91 -5.42 0.33 -12.01
CA THR A 91 -4.99 1.66 -12.45
C THR A 91 -5.06 1.80 -13.97
N ARG A 92 -4.62 0.79 -14.73
CA ARG A 92 -4.72 0.77 -16.21
C ARG A 92 -6.18 0.89 -16.67
N LYS A 93 -7.08 0.13 -16.05
CA LYS A 93 -8.52 0.16 -16.35
C LYS A 93 -9.15 1.50 -16.01
N MET A 94 -8.80 2.09 -14.87
CA MET A 94 -9.28 3.44 -14.49
C MET A 94 -8.78 4.50 -15.46
N ALA A 95 -7.50 4.49 -15.83
CA ALA A 95 -6.94 5.44 -16.78
C ALA A 95 -7.55 5.28 -18.18
N HIS A 96 -7.74 4.04 -18.63
CA HIS A 96 -8.41 3.76 -19.91
C HIS A 96 -9.86 4.26 -19.94
N ASN A 97 -10.59 4.07 -18.86
CA ASN A 97 -11.95 4.58 -18.72
C ASN A 97 -12.01 6.11 -18.80
N LEU A 98 -11.10 6.78 -18.05
CA LEU A 98 -11.04 8.24 -18.06
C LEU A 98 -10.75 8.83 -19.47
N GLN A 99 -9.95 8.11 -20.27
CA GLN A 99 -9.67 8.54 -21.65
C GLN A 99 -10.85 8.37 -22.62
N ASN A 100 -11.70 7.36 -22.36
CA ASN A 100 -12.79 6.98 -23.26
C ASN A 100 -14.15 7.50 -22.80
N ASP A 101 -14.26 8.03 -21.61
CA ASP A 101 -15.45 8.71 -21.11
C ASP A 101 -15.58 10.08 -21.78
N ASP A 102 -16.82 10.53 -22.05
CA ASP A 102 -17.12 11.89 -22.51
C ASP A 102 -16.76 12.99 -21.50
N SER A 103 -16.05 12.62 -20.45
CA SER A 103 -15.49 13.55 -19.49
C SER A 103 -14.38 14.39 -20.12
N ASN A 104 -14.28 15.66 -19.74
CA ASN A 104 -13.21 16.55 -20.16
C ASN A 104 -11.84 16.19 -19.56
N VAL A 105 -11.57 14.88 -19.41
CA VAL A 105 -10.34 14.33 -18.82
C VAL A 105 -9.36 13.95 -19.92
N ASN A 106 -8.14 14.48 -19.84
CA ASN A 106 -7.04 14.13 -20.74
C ASN A 106 -5.96 13.42 -19.95
N VAL A 107 -5.69 12.14 -20.27
CA VAL A 107 -4.58 11.37 -19.71
C VAL A 107 -3.42 11.39 -20.70
N ASN A 108 -2.30 11.99 -20.31
CA ASN A 108 -1.13 12.15 -21.18
C ASN A 108 0.03 11.29 -20.62
N TYR A 109 0.33 10.19 -21.31
CA TYR A 109 1.47 9.35 -20.98
C TYR A 109 2.78 9.95 -21.52
N ASN A 110 3.93 9.49 -20.99
CA ASN A 110 5.26 9.96 -21.37
C ASN A 110 5.45 11.49 -21.21
N HIS A 111 4.74 12.08 -20.26
CA HIS A 111 4.86 13.49 -19.93
C HIS A 111 5.40 13.64 -18.49
N GLU A 112 6.53 14.33 -18.36
CA GLU A 112 7.20 14.58 -17.08
C GLU A 112 6.98 16.02 -16.65
N VAL A 113 6.39 16.23 -15.48
CA VAL A 113 6.32 17.54 -14.85
C VAL A 113 7.69 17.92 -14.32
N GLN A 114 8.23 19.02 -14.79
CA GLN A 114 9.57 19.47 -14.48
C GLN A 114 9.64 20.60 -13.46
N ASP A 115 8.63 21.51 -13.46
CA ASP A 115 8.66 22.70 -12.63
C ASP A 115 7.29 23.34 -12.49
N PHE A 116 7.14 24.21 -11.48
CA PHE A 116 5.95 24.98 -11.21
C PHE A 116 6.28 26.46 -11.02
N LYS A 117 5.38 27.32 -11.45
CA LYS A 117 5.48 28.77 -11.21
C LYS A 117 4.11 29.34 -10.89
N ARG A 118 3.98 30.02 -9.76
CA ARG A 118 2.78 30.79 -9.44
C ARG A 118 2.70 32.03 -10.31
N LEU A 119 1.59 32.24 -11.00
CA LEU A 119 1.33 33.40 -11.85
C LEU A 119 0.60 34.50 -11.09
N SER A 120 0.67 35.73 -11.59
CA SER A 120 0.01 36.89 -10.99
C SER A 120 -1.54 36.79 -11.04
N ASN A 121 -2.10 36.02 -11.98
CA ASN A 121 -3.54 35.75 -12.07
C ASN A 121 -4.02 34.66 -11.07
N GLY A 122 -3.15 34.16 -10.19
CA GLY A 122 -3.47 33.15 -9.21
C GLY A 122 -3.43 31.71 -9.72
N LYS A 123 -3.10 31.46 -10.97
CA LYS A 123 -2.95 30.12 -11.53
C LYS A 123 -1.53 29.58 -11.36
N TRP A 124 -1.38 28.29 -11.52
CA TRP A 124 -0.11 27.59 -11.62
C TRP A 124 0.27 27.38 -13.07
N GLN A 125 1.46 27.82 -13.46
CA GLN A 125 2.09 27.41 -14.71
C GLN A 125 2.91 26.14 -14.43
N VAL A 126 2.55 25.06 -15.10
CA VAL A 126 3.20 23.75 -14.98
C VAL A 126 4.09 23.55 -16.19
N LYS A 127 5.40 23.38 -15.98
CA LYS A 127 6.37 23.06 -17.03
C LYS A 127 6.43 21.56 -17.24
N ILE A 128 6.18 21.13 -18.47
CA ILE A 128 6.02 19.71 -18.83
C ILE A 128 7.01 19.38 -19.96
N LYS A 129 7.64 18.23 -19.86
CA LYS A 129 8.46 17.62 -20.91
C LYS A 129 7.75 16.41 -21.49
N ASP A 130 7.49 16.44 -22.79
CA ASP A 130 7.11 15.28 -23.57
C ASP A 130 8.35 14.44 -23.82
N LEU A 131 8.41 13.26 -23.21
CA LEU A 131 9.56 12.36 -23.27
C LEU A 131 9.66 11.64 -24.62
N ALA A 132 8.54 11.47 -25.32
CA ALA A 132 8.53 10.84 -26.65
C ALA A 132 9.15 11.73 -27.73
N ASN A 133 8.86 13.03 -27.67
CA ASN A 133 9.31 14.01 -28.66
C ASN A 133 10.43 14.93 -28.15
N ASN A 134 10.84 14.76 -26.88
CA ASN A 134 11.83 15.62 -26.20
C ASN A 134 11.47 17.12 -26.22
N LYS A 135 10.18 17.44 -26.26
CA LYS A 135 9.66 18.81 -26.34
C LYS A 135 9.23 19.30 -24.96
N VAL A 136 9.59 20.53 -24.63
CA VAL A 136 9.16 21.21 -23.40
C VAL A 136 8.10 22.25 -23.71
N PHE A 137 7.02 22.26 -22.93
CA PHE A 137 5.94 23.24 -23.02
C PHE A 137 5.37 23.54 -21.62
N THR A 138 4.45 24.48 -21.54
CA THR A 138 3.76 24.85 -20.29
C THR A 138 2.26 24.76 -20.43
N LYS A 139 1.58 24.42 -19.32
CA LYS A 139 0.13 24.48 -19.16
C LYS A 139 -0.19 25.32 -17.93
N GLU A 140 -1.33 25.97 -17.94
CA GLU A 140 -1.87 26.68 -16.77
C GLU A 140 -2.98 25.84 -16.14
N ALA A 141 -3.04 25.87 -14.80
CA ALA A 141 -4.03 25.19 -14.00
C ALA A 141 -4.47 26.06 -12.82
N ASP A 142 -5.75 26.01 -12.48
CA ASP A 142 -6.29 26.66 -11.28
C ASP A 142 -5.93 25.86 -10.02
N HIS A 143 -5.95 24.52 -10.13
CA HIS A 143 -5.58 23.58 -9.05
C HIS A 143 -4.60 22.54 -9.57
N VAL A 144 -3.67 22.13 -8.71
CA VAL A 144 -2.69 21.07 -9.00
C VAL A 144 -2.72 20.03 -7.89
N PHE A 145 -2.87 18.75 -8.26
CA PHE A 145 -2.67 17.62 -7.37
C PHE A 145 -1.38 16.89 -7.75
N ILE A 146 -0.45 16.80 -6.81
CA ILE A 146 0.82 16.07 -6.96
C ILE A 146 0.67 14.68 -6.34
N GLY A 147 0.40 13.67 -7.18
CA GLY A 147 0.31 12.26 -6.80
C GLY A 147 1.39 11.44 -7.51
N ALA A 148 2.66 11.85 -7.39
CA ALA A 148 3.76 11.32 -8.20
C ALA A 148 4.59 10.24 -7.48
N GLY A 149 4.02 9.59 -6.49
CA GLY A 149 4.74 8.58 -5.75
C GLY A 149 5.95 9.16 -5.01
N GLY A 150 7.06 8.46 -4.98
CA GLY A 150 8.31 8.99 -4.42
C GLY A 150 8.79 10.28 -5.09
N GLY A 151 8.29 10.60 -6.29
CA GLY A 151 8.52 11.86 -6.98
C GLY A 151 7.76 13.07 -6.40
N SER A 152 6.79 12.85 -5.52
CA SER A 152 5.98 13.94 -4.96
C SER A 152 6.81 14.92 -4.12
N ILE A 153 7.76 14.44 -3.31
CA ILE A 153 8.61 15.33 -2.49
C ILE A 153 9.47 16.28 -3.35
N PRO A 154 10.22 15.80 -4.36
CA PRO A 154 10.96 16.71 -5.26
C PRO A 154 10.07 17.69 -6.01
N LEU A 155 8.85 17.29 -6.39
CA LEU A 155 7.90 18.18 -7.06
C LEU A 155 7.33 19.22 -6.09
N LEU A 156 6.97 18.81 -4.87
CA LEU A 156 6.52 19.73 -3.81
C LEU A 156 7.59 20.81 -3.52
N GLN A 157 8.85 20.42 -3.43
CA GLN A 157 9.95 21.36 -3.23
C GLN A 157 10.08 22.41 -4.33
N LYS A 158 9.68 22.07 -5.58
CA LYS A 158 9.69 23.00 -6.72
C LYS A 158 8.55 24.01 -6.69
N THR A 159 7.47 23.72 -5.98
CA THR A 159 6.34 24.65 -5.84
C THR A 159 6.69 25.89 -5.03
N GLY A 160 7.62 25.76 -4.09
CA GLY A 160 8.06 26.85 -3.19
C GLY A 160 7.03 27.22 -2.12
N ILE A 161 5.97 26.45 -1.91
CA ILE A 161 4.98 26.71 -0.86
C ILE A 161 5.60 26.56 0.54
N GLU A 162 5.12 27.34 1.50
CA GLU A 162 5.66 27.36 2.87
C GLU A 162 5.44 26.01 3.58
N GLU A 163 4.29 25.38 3.35
CA GLU A 163 3.87 24.12 3.93
C GLU A 163 4.73 22.94 3.48
N GLY A 164 5.42 23.07 2.35
CA GLY A 164 6.41 22.10 1.84
C GLY A 164 7.82 22.26 2.42
N LYS A 165 8.07 23.31 3.19
CA LYS A 165 9.35 23.49 3.88
C LYS A 165 9.52 22.49 5.02
N HIS A 166 10.78 22.17 5.37
CA HIS A 166 11.14 21.19 6.40
C HIS A 166 10.70 19.75 6.13
N ILE A 167 10.20 19.48 4.91
CA ILE A 167 9.85 18.12 4.48
C ILE A 167 11.04 17.49 3.76
N GLY A 168 11.35 16.26 4.13
CA GLY A 168 12.32 15.39 3.47
C GLY A 168 11.78 14.00 3.26
N GLY A 169 12.57 13.15 2.60
CA GLY A 169 12.19 11.78 2.30
C GLY A 169 13.22 10.76 2.79
N PHE A 170 12.72 9.63 3.28
CA PHE A 170 13.52 8.45 3.60
C PHE A 170 13.09 7.30 2.69
N PRO A 171 13.86 7.01 1.62
CA PRO A 171 13.48 6.00 0.63
C PRO A 171 13.77 4.59 1.14
N ILE A 172 12.73 3.75 1.12
CA ILE A 172 12.77 2.34 1.46
C ILE A 172 12.40 1.52 0.22
N ILE A 173 13.29 0.64 -0.19
CA ILE A 173 13.06 -0.27 -1.32
C ILE A 173 12.45 -1.55 -0.77
N GLY A 174 11.24 -1.89 -1.20
CA GLY A 174 10.57 -3.14 -0.89
C GLY A 174 11.06 -4.25 -1.81
N GLN A 175 11.71 -5.27 -1.23
CA GLN A 175 12.09 -6.48 -1.95
C GLN A 175 11.32 -7.69 -1.43
N PHE A 176 11.14 -8.65 -2.32
CA PHE A 176 10.57 -9.96 -2.04
C PHE A 176 11.41 -11.03 -2.72
N ILE A 177 11.19 -12.27 -2.37
CA ILE A 177 11.53 -13.39 -3.23
C ILE A 177 10.24 -13.94 -3.85
N ALA A 178 10.28 -14.17 -5.16
CA ALA A 178 9.15 -14.65 -5.96
C ALA A 178 9.41 -16.10 -6.37
N CYS A 179 8.39 -16.94 -6.24
CA CYS A 179 8.44 -18.30 -6.71
C CYS A 179 8.25 -18.34 -8.24
N THR A 180 9.06 -19.16 -8.91
CA THR A 180 9.02 -19.37 -10.36
C THR A 180 8.61 -20.79 -10.74
N ASN A 181 8.42 -21.69 -9.74
CA ASN A 181 8.03 -23.08 -9.97
C ASN A 181 6.50 -23.22 -9.88
N PRO A 182 5.81 -23.55 -11.00
CA PRO A 182 4.36 -23.72 -11.01
C PRO A 182 3.84 -24.79 -10.03
N GLU A 183 4.57 -25.89 -9.86
CA GLU A 183 4.18 -26.97 -8.95
C GLU A 183 4.15 -26.53 -7.49
N VAL A 184 5.03 -25.60 -7.12
CA VAL A 184 5.06 -24.99 -5.78
C VAL A 184 3.93 -23.94 -5.65
N ILE A 185 3.74 -23.12 -6.69
CA ILE A 185 2.72 -22.06 -6.72
C ILE A 185 1.32 -22.64 -6.54
N GLU A 186 1.01 -23.76 -7.18
CA GLU A 186 -0.32 -24.40 -7.12
C GLU A 186 -0.67 -24.92 -5.72
N GLN A 187 0.31 -25.16 -4.86
CA GLN A 187 0.11 -25.71 -3.53
C GLN A 187 -0.22 -24.67 -2.44
N HIS A 188 -0.25 -23.38 -2.82
CA HIS A 188 -0.52 -22.31 -1.85
C HIS A 188 -1.57 -21.36 -2.40
N ASP A 189 -2.66 -21.16 -1.64
CA ASP A 189 -3.79 -20.32 -2.05
C ASP A 189 -4.29 -19.47 -0.90
N ALA A 190 -3.39 -18.69 -0.33
CA ALA A 190 -3.65 -17.84 0.84
C ALA A 190 -2.70 -16.64 0.90
N LYS A 191 -3.07 -15.68 1.73
CA LYS A 191 -2.17 -14.64 2.25
C LYS A 191 -1.83 -14.97 3.69
N VAL A 192 -0.59 -15.42 3.94
CA VAL A 192 -0.18 -15.90 5.26
C VAL A 192 0.82 -14.95 5.90
N TYR A 193 0.39 -14.28 6.95
CA TYR A 193 1.17 -13.31 7.70
C TYR A 193 1.71 -13.93 8.99
N GLY A 194 2.99 -13.72 9.24
CA GLY A 194 3.63 -14.04 10.51
C GLY A 194 3.45 -12.94 11.54
N LYS A 195 4.41 -12.89 12.46
CA LYS A 195 4.54 -11.81 13.42
C LYS A 195 5.92 -11.17 13.25
N GLU A 196 5.94 -9.85 13.29
CA GLU A 196 7.20 -9.10 13.26
C GLU A 196 8.08 -9.44 14.48
N PRO A 197 9.40 -9.50 14.30
CA PRO A 197 10.33 -9.59 15.42
C PRO A 197 10.23 -8.36 16.33
N PRO A 198 10.43 -8.49 17.65
CA PRO A 198 10.41 -7.37 18.56
C PRO A 198 11.37 -6.26 18.15
N GLY A 199 10.90 -5.01 18.11
CA GLY A 199 11.73 -3.83 17.80
C GLY A 199 11.91 -3.54 16.31
N THR A 200 11.25 -4.30 15.42
CA THR A 200 11.22 -3.99 13.98
C THR A 200 10.02 -3.12 13.60
N PRO A 201 10.12 -2.32 12.53
CA PRO A 201 9.00 -1.51 12.07
C PRO A 201 7.79 -2.37 11.64
N PRO A 202 6.54 -1.91 11.84
CA PRO A 202 5.33 -2.67 11.51
C PRO A 202 5.23 -3.11 10.02
N MET A 203 5.94 -2.42 9.13
CA MET A 203 5.98 -2.73 7.70
C MET A 203 6.83 -3.96 7.34
N THR A 204 7.49 -4.58 8.31
CA THR A 204 8.39 -5.73 8.11
C THR A 204 7.77 -7.06 8.50
N VAL A 205 6.45 -7.10 8.71
CA VAL A 205 5.74 -8.36 9.00
C VAL A 205 5.98 -9.35 7.87
N PRO A 206 6.67 -10.49 8.13
CA PRO A 206 6.95 -11.46 7.10
C PRO A 206 5.65 -12.15 6.66
N HIS A 207 5.47 -12.31 5.35
CA HIS A 207 4.31 -12.99 4.81
C HIS A 207 4.64 -13.78 3.54
N LEU A 208 3.91 -14.88 3.34
CA LEU A 208 3.93 -15.69 2.13
C LEU A 208 2.55 -15.56 1.48
N ASP A 209 2.51 -14.87 0.35
CA ASP A 209 1.27 -14.49 -0.30
C ASP A 209 1.16 -15.09 -1.69
N THR A 210 0.01 -15.67 -2.00
CA THR A 210 -0.45 -15.81 -3.38
C THR A 210 -0.75 -14.43 -3.94
N ARG A 211 -0.21 -14.13 -5.13
CA ARG A 211 -0.41 -12.87 -5.84
C ARG A 211 -0.80 -13.13 -7.29
N TYR A 212 -1.64 -12.25 -7.81
CA TYR A 212 -1.95 -12.20 -9.24
C TYR A 212 -1.33 -10.93 -9.82
N ILE A 213 -0.29 -11.10 -10.64
CA ILE A 213 0.47 -9.98 -11.23
C ILE A 213 0.42 -10.14 -12.75
N ASP A 214 -0.14 -9.13 -13.44
CA ASP A 214 -0.29 -9.10 -14.89
C ASP A 214 -0.95 -10.38 -15.48
N GLY A 215 -1.95 -10.91 -14.75
CA GLY A 215 -2.72 -12.11 -15.13
C GLY A 215 -2.09 -13.43 -14.73
N GLU A 216 -0.88 -13.43 -14.18
CA GLU A 216 -0.19 -14.64 -13.73
C GLU A 216 -0.19 -14.80 -12.22
N ARG A 217 -0.42 -16.04 -11.77
CA ARG A 217 -0.34 -16.40 -10.34
C ARG A 217 1.10 -16.67 -9.96
N THR A 218 1.53 -16.11 -8.84
CA THR A 218 2.85 -16.33 -8.25
C THR A 218 2.79 -16.34 -6.72
N LEU A 219 3.87 -16.75 -6.06
CA LEU A 219 4.03 -16.58 -4.62
C LEU A 219 5.11 -15.55 -4.35
N LEU A 220 4.81 -14.63 -3.43
CA LEU A 220 5.81 -13.68 -2.93
C LEU A 220 6.03 -13.92 -1.45
N PHE A 221 7.31 -13.95 -1.04
CA PHE A 221 7.69 -13.95 0.37
C PHE A 221 8.54 -12.73 0.71
N GLY A 222 8.21 -12.05 1.79
CA GLY A 222 8.87 -10.85 2.29
C GLY A 222 7.94 -10.08 3.24
N PRO A 223 8.04 -8.75 3.31
CA PRO A 223 9.02 -7.91 2.59
C PRO A 223 10.40 -7.90 3.24
N PHE A 224 11.40 -7.65 2.43
CA PHE A 224 12.74 -7.28 2.85
C PHE A 224 12.92 -5.79 2.55
N ALA A 225 13.20 -4.99 3.58
CA ALA A 225 13.25 -3.54 3.46
C ALA A 225 14.70 -3.08 3.28
N ASN A 226 15.08 -2.74 2.06
CA ASN A 226 16.36 -2.11 1.78
C ASN A 226 16.23 -0.59 1.79
N VAL A 227 17.32 0.11 2.09
CA VAL A 227 17.43 1.56 1.93
C VAL A 227 18.30 1.87 0.72
N GLY A 228 17.89 2.86 -0.04
CA GLY A 228 18.64 3.31 -1.21
C GLY A 228 18.45 4.80 -1.45
N PRO A 229 19.27 5.41 -2.31
CA PRO A 229 19.17 6.84 -2.59
C PRO A 229 18.09 7.21 -3.62
N LYS A 230 17.48 6.25 -4.28
CA LYS A 230 16.47 6.46 -5.31
C LYS A 230 15.07 6.64 -4.69
N PHE A 231 14.32 7.62 -5.16
CA PHE A 231 12.94 7.84 -4.76
C PHE A 231 11.92 7.03 -5.59
N LEU A 232 12.32 6.64 -6.78
CA LEU A 232 11.54 5.79 -7.70
C LEU A 232 12.42 4.65 -8.20
N ILE A 233 11.84 3.52 -8.62
CA ILE A 233 12.57 2.37 -9.17
C ILE A 233 13.50 2.83 -10.31
N HIS A 234 12.96 3.63 -11.23
CA HIS A 234 13.70 4.19 -12.37
C HIS A 234 14.29 5.58 -12.08
N GLY A 235 14.35 5.97 -10.79
CA GLY A 235 14.92 7.23 -10.34
C GLY A 235 16.45 7.26 -10.37
N SER A 236 17.00 8.39 -9.95
CA SER A 236 18.45 8.63 -9.90
C SER A 236 19.03 8.27 -8.52
N ASN A 237 20.26 7.76 -8.50
CA ASN A 237 21.02 7.62 -7.26
C ASN A 237 21.31 8.96 -6.57
N LEU A 238 20.98 10.07 -7.19
CA LEU A 238 21.12 11.42 -6.64
C LEU A 238 19.80 11.97 -6.07
N ASP A 239 18.68 11.23 -6.12
CA ASP A 239 17.37 11.77 -5.70
C ASP A 239 17.37 12.22 -4.24
N LEU A 240 17.84 11.35 -3.32
CA LEU A 240 17.95 11.67 -1.91
C LEU A 240 18.84 12.92 -1.69
N PHE A 241 20.02 12.95 -2.30
CA PHE A 241 20.95 14.06 -2.13
C PHE A 241 20.40 15.37 -2.69
N LYS A 242 19.72 15.33 -3.84
CA LYS A 242 19.08 16.50 -4.45
C LYS A 242 17.88 17.00 -3.63
N SER A 243 17.25 16.14 -2.83
CA SER A 243 16.12 16.50 -1.96
C SER A 243 16.57 17.23 -0.69
N VAL A 244 17.86 17.17 -0.33
CA VAL A 244 18.41 17.92 0.80
C VAL A 244 18.51 19.39 0.42
N LYS A 245 17.86 20.25 1.20
CA LYS A 245 17.80 21.69 1.00
C LYS A 245 18.18 22.44 2.29
N PRO A 246 18.61 23.70 2.20
CA PRO A 246 18.91 24.48 3.41
C PRO A 246 17.77 24.52 4.44
N HIS A 247 16.53 24.50 3.97
CA HIS A 247 15.34 24.58 4.84
C HIS A 247 14.93 23.23 5.48
N ASN A 248 15.45 22.08 5.03
CA ASN A 248 15.10 20.76 5.60
C ASN A 248 16.30 20.01 6.19
N ILE A 249 17.52 20.48 6.02
CA ILE A 249 18.74 19.76 6.47
C ILE A 249 18.72 19.48 7.97
N THR A 250 18.26 20.43 8.78
CA THR A 250 18.19 20.27 10.25
C THR A 250 17.16 19.21 10.65
N THR A 251 16.04 19.15 9.96
CA THR A 251 14.99 18.13 10.13
C THR A 251 15.52 16.75 9.79
N LEU A 252 16.23 16.62 8.65
CA LEU A 252 16.83 15.35 8.22
C LEU A 252 17.91 14.86 9.18
N LEU A 253 18.79 15.76 9.67
CA LEU A 253 19.80 15.41 10.66
C LEU A 253 19.17 14.97 11.99
N ALA A 254 18.13 15.66 12.46
CA ALA A 254 17.39 15.27 13.66
C ALA A 254 16.75 13.88 13.50
N ALA A 255 16.17 13.59 12.33
CA ALA A 255 15.61 12.26 12.03
C ALA A 255 16.68 11.17 12.06
N ALA A 256 17.84 11.42 11.46
CA ALA A 256 18.96 10.47 11.45
C ALA A 256 19.43 10.14 12.88
N VAL A 257 19.57 11.14 13.74
CA VAL A 257 19.99 10.94 15.15
C VAL A 257 18.92 10.18 15.95
N LYS A 258 17.65 10.57 15.82
CA LYS A 258 16.55 9.94 16.55
C LYS A 258 16.31 8.47 16.17
N ASN A 259 16.59 8.11 14.92
CA ASN A 259 16.26 6.81 14.35
C ASN A 259 17.51 5.96 14.02
N MET A 260 18.56 6.07 14.83
CA MET A 260 19.80 5.31 14.62
C MET A 260 19.58 3.78 14.59
N SER A 261 18.64 3.26 15.39
CA SER A 261 18.28 1.83 15.38
C SER A 261 17.64 1.42 14.04
N LEU A 262 16.75 2.26 13.50
CA LEU A 262 16.13 2.03 12.19
C LEU A 262 17.18 2.12 11.06
N LEU A 263 18.08 3.06 11.13
CA LEU A 263 19.20 3.16 10.18
C LEU A 263 20.08 1.90 10.24
N LYS A 264 20.48 1.46 11.44
CA LYS A 264 21.26 0.23 11.61
C LYS A 264 20.52 -0.99 11.04
N TYR A 265 19.25 -1.19 11.41
CA TYR A 265 18.41 -2.24 10.84
C TYR A 265 18.38 -2.18 9.31
N SER A 266 18.21 -1.00 8.74
CA SER A 266 18.18 -0.79 7.30
C SER A 266 19.51 -1.13 6.63
N PHE A 267 20.63 -0.80 7.24
CA PHE A 267 21.96 -1.22 6.77
C PHE A 267 22.14 -2.73 6.82
N ASP A 268 21.68 -3.39 7.89
CA ASP A 268 21.72 -4.86 8.01
C ASP A 268 20.90 -5.54 6.90
N GLN A 269 19.78 -4.92 6.48
CA GLN A 269 18.95 -5.40 5.36
C GLN A 269 19.61 -5.22 3.98
N ILE A 270 20.39 -4.15 3.77
CA ILE A 270 21.12 -3.92 2.49
C ILE A 270 22.11 -5.06 2.20
N ILE A 271 22.68 -5.67 3.25
CA ILE A 271 23.64 -6.76 3.15
C ILE A 271 22.95 -8.13 3.02
N MET A 272 21.62 -8.18 3.12
CA MET A 272 20.90 -9.45 3.06
C MET A 272 21.01 -10.07 1.67
N THR A 273 21.66 -11.22 1.62
CA THR A 273 21.82 -12.01 0.40
C THR A 273 20.54 -12.79 0.07
N LYS A 274 20.43 -13.31 -1.16
CA LYS A 274 19.36 -14.26 -1.52
C LYS A 274 19.30 -15.43 -0.53
N GLU A 275 20.44 -15.97 -0.11
CA GLU A 275 20.51 -17.03 0.90
C GLU A 275 19.87 -16.61 2.24
N GLY A 276 20.14 -15.39 2.70
CA GLY A 276 19.48 -14.83 3.88
C GLY A 276 17.96 -14.78 3.73
N CYS A 277 17.46 -14.29 2.59
CA CYS A 277 16.04 -14.28 2.28
C CYS A 277 15.44 -15.70 2.26
N MET A 278 16.15 -16.67 1.67
CA MET A 278 15.72 -18.08 1.64
C MET A 278 15.68 -18.71 3.04
N ASN A 279 16.63 -18.37 3.91
CA ASN A 279 16.62 -18.85 5.30
C ASN A 279 15.40 -18.29 6.07
N HIS A 280 14.99 -17.05 5.80
CA HIS A 280 13.74 -16.52 6.34
C HIS A 280 12.51 -17.23 5.76
N LEU A 281 12.46 -17.48 4.45
CA LEU A 281 11.37 -18.25 3.83
C LEU A 281 11.23 -19.64 4.45
N ARG A 282 12.34 -20.35 4.70
CA ARG A 282 12.32 -21.68 5.31
C ARG A 282 11.74 -21.71 6.72
N THR A 283 11.60 -20.57 7.39
CA THR A 283 10.80 -20.49 8.63
C THR A 283 9.30 -20.63 8.37
N PHE A 284 8.82 -20.29 7.15
CA PHE A 284 7.46 -20.44 6.68
C PHE A 284 7.26 -21.73 5.90
N TYR A 285 8.13 -21.99 4.94
CA TYR A 285 8.12 -23.18 4.09
C TYR A 285 9.46 -23.91 4.19
N PRO A 286 9.59 -24.93 5.06
CA PRO A 286 10.87 -25.63 5.33
C PRO A 286 11.51 -26.26 4.10
N GLU A 287 10.70 -26.82 3.19
CA GLU A 287 11.14 -27.53 1.98
C GLU A 287 11.48 -26.58 0.81
N ALA A 288 11.55 -25.26 1.03
CA ALA A 288 11.86 -24.29 -0.01
C ALA A 288 13.28 -24.51 -0.60
N ARG A 289 13.35 -24.68 -1.93
CA ARG A 289 14.59 -24.87 -2.70
C ARG A 289 15.01 -23.55 -3.33
N ASP A 290 16.32 -23.28 -3.35
CA ASP A 290 16.87 -22.01 -3.85
C ASP A 290 16.61 -21.77 -5.34
N GLU A 291 16.56 -22.84 -6.13
CA GLU A 291 16.30 -22.77 -7.57
C GLU A 291 14.89 -22.29 -7.94
N ASP A 292 13.91 -22.51 -7.05
CA ASP A 292 12.51 -22.17 -7.29
C ASP A 292 12.20 -20.68 -7.03
N TRP A 293 13.14 -19.92 -6.47
CA TRP A 293 12.89 -18.55 -6.02
C TRP A 293 13.90 -17.55 -6.58
N GLN A 294 13.44 -16.36 -6.91
CA GLN A 294 14.25 -15.25 -7.36
C GLN A 294 13.92 -13.94 -6.63
N VAL A 295 14.91 -13.04 -6.56
CA VAL A 295 14.69 -11.71 -5.95
C VAL A 295 13.80 -10.88 -6.85
N TYR A 296 12.77 -10.26 -6.25
CA TYR A 296 11.81 -9.39 -6.89
C TYR A 296 11.77 -8.04 -6.18
N THR A 297 11.98 -6.94 -6.92
CA THR A 297 11.87 -5.59 -6.39
C THR A 297 10.47 -5.06 -6.65
N ALA A 298 9.68 -4.90 -5.61
CA ALA A 298 8.29 -4.48 -5.73
C ALA A 298 8.15 -2.96 -5.97
N GLY A 299 9.01 -2.16 -5.33
CA GLY A 299 8.94 -0.70 -5.49
C GLY A 299 9.78 0.05 -4.46
N THR A 300 9.78 1.37 -4.60
CA THR A 300 10.35 2.28 -3.60
C THR A 300 9.22 3.07 -2.95
N ARG A 301 9.18 3.08 -1.62
CA ARG A 301 8.33 3.99 -0.85
C ARG A 301 9.21 5.03 -0.18
N VAL A 302 8.79 6.28 -0.20
CA VAL A 302 9.52 7.37 0.42
C VAL A 302 8.75 7.83 1.66
N GLN A 303 9.23 7.43 2.83
CA GLN A 303 8.65 7.88 4.10
C GLN A 303 8.90 9.37 4.29
N VAL A 304 7.90 10.07 4.78
CA VAL A 304 7.99 11.51 5.02
C VAL A 304 8.77 11.77 6.31
N ILE A 305 9.75 12.66 6.22
CA ILE A 305 10.42 13.24 7.37
C ILE A 305 9.96 14.68 7.49
N LYS A 306 9.43 15.06 8.66
CA LYS A 306 8.94 16.43 8.92
C LYS A 306 9.22 16.86 10.34
N ASP A 307 9.05 18.13 10.61
CA ASP A 307 8.93 18.62 11.97
C ASP A 307 7.47 18.49 12.42
N ASP A 308 7.24 17.99 13.61
CA ASP A 308 5.90 17.75 14.18
C ASP A 308 5.80 18.48 15.52
N GLU A 309 4.63 19.04 15.82
CA GLU A 309 4.41 19.81 17.04
C GLU A 309 4.52 18.96 18.32
N LYS A 310 4.13 17.69 18.26
CA LYS A 310 4.14 16.76 19.39
C LYS A 310 5.42 15.96 19.46
N GLU A 311 5.83 15.41 18.32
CA GLU A 311 6.99 14.53 18.20
C GLU A 311 8.31 15.31 18.05
N GLY A 312 8.25 16.60 17.72
CA GLY A 312 9.37 17.51 17.54
C GLY A 312 10.08 17.33 16.19
N LYS A 313 11.29 17.89 16.09
CA LYS A 313 12.07 17.86 14.84
C LYS A 313 12.45 16.46 14.39
N GLY A 314 12.36 16.22 13.07
CA GLY A 314 12.81 14.99 12.45
C GLY A 314 11.94 13.77 12.76
N PHE A 315 10.64 13.98 12.85
CA PHE A 315 9.67 12.87 12.96
C PHE A 315 9.54 12.14 11.62
N ILE A 316 9.59 10.80 11.66
CA ILE A 316 9.31 9.96 10.49
C ILE A 316 7.84 9.60 10.51
N GLN A 317 7.10 10.15 9.56
CA GLN A 317 5.68 9.85 9.38
C GLN A 317 5.52 8.51 8.68
N PHE A 318 4.91 7.54 9.37
CA PHE A 318 4.47 6.30 8.75
C PHE A 318 3.03 6.46 8.28
N GLY A 319 2.79 6.18 6.99
CA GLY A 319 1.50 6.35 6.34
C GLY A 319 1.49 7.48 5.32
N THR A 320 0.29 7.86 4.91
CA THR A 320 0.08 8.94 3.95
C THR A 320 0.07 10.30 4.64
N GLU A 321 0.58 11.32 3.96
CA GLU A 321 0.56 12.71 4.37
C GLU A 321 0.04 13.56 3.22
N VAL A 322 -0.92 14.42 3.50
CA VAL A 322 -1.46 15.38 2.53
C VAL A 322 -0.96 16.77 2.89
N VAL A 323 -0.15 17.36 2.02
CA VAL A 323 0.39 18.72 2.16
C VAL A 323 -0.37 19.64 1.22
N ASP A 324 -1.02 20.64 1.77
CA ASP A 324 -1.91 21.55 1.07
C ASP A 324 -1.40 22.99 1.22
N SER A 325 -1.37 23.76 0.14
CA SER A 325 -1.05 25.18 0.21
C SER A 325 -2.13 25.97 0.95
N LYS A 326 -1.77 27.03 1.61
CA LYS A 326 -2.71 27.89 2.38
C LYS A 326 -3.91 28.38 1.57
N ASP A 327 -3.75 28.54 0.26
CA ASP A 327 -4.81 28.97 -0.65
C ASP A 327 -5.52 27.80 -1.34
N HIS A 328 -5.24 26.56 -0.95
CA HIS A 328 -5.83 25.33 -1.49
C HIS A 328 -5.69 25.14 -2.99
N SER A 329 -4.71 25.77 -3.63
CA SER A 329 -4.51 25.72 -5.07
C SER A 329 -3.52 24.66 -5.54
N ILE A 330 -2.70 24.13 -4.63
CA ILE A 330 -1.81 22.99 -4.89
C ILE A 330 -1.73 22.08 -3.67
N ILE A 331 -1.85 20.79 -3.92
CA ILE A 331 -1.86 19.77 -2.89
C ILE A 331 -0.95 18.62 -3.32
N ALA A 332 -0.21 18.06 -2.39
CA ALA A 332 0.68 16.92 -2.63
C ALA A 332 0.37 15.76 -1.70
N LEU A 333 0.26 14.56 -2.26
CA LEU A 333 0.20 13.32 -1.53
C LEU A 333 1.62 12.77 -1.36
N LEU A 334 2.02 12.55 -0.12
CA LEU A 334 3.32 12.04 0.27
C LEU A 334 3.19 10.75 1.09
N GLY A 335 4.30 10.03 1.26
CA GLY A 335 4.40 8.90 2.19
C GLY A 335 3.63 7.63 1.82
N GLU A 336 3.06 7.52 0.71
CA GLU A 336 2.26 6.55 -0.06
C GLU A 336 2.03 5.11 0.45
N SER A 337 2.26 4.79 1.68
CA SER A 337 2.00 3.46 2.23
C SER A 337 1.30 3.54 3.59
N PRO A 338 0.09 3.01 3.68
CA PRO A 338 -0.70 2.18 2.73
C PRO A 338 -1.52 3.03 1.74
N GLY A 339 -0.96 3.44 0.61
CA GLY A 339 -1.60 4.37 -0.32
C GLY A 339 -2.77 3.78 -1.11
N ALA A 340 -2.62 2.55 -1.63
CA ALA A 340 -3.62 1.94 -2.48
C ALA A 340 -4.94 1.64 -1.75
N SER A 341 -4.88 1.09 -0.55
CA SER A 341 -6.07 0.79 0.27
C SER A 341 -6.76 2.05 0.82
N THR A 342 -6.03 3.15 0.97
CA THR A 342 -6.55 4.43 1.48
C THR A 342 -6.84 5.44 0.37
N SER A 343 -6.64 5.07 -0.90
CA SER A 343 -6.75 6.02 -2.03
C SER A 343 -8.10 6.72 -2.13
N VAL A 344 -9.20 6.00 -1.85
CA VAL A 344 -10.55 6.59 -1.87
C VAL A 344 -10.72 7.60 -0.72
N SER A 345 -10.26 7.29 0.49
CA SER A 345 -10.30 8.23 1.63
C SER A 345 -9.48 9.48 1.34
N VAL A 346 -8.28 9.32 0.77
CA VAL A 346 -7.41 10.45 0.40
C VAL A 346 -8.07 11.30 -0.70
N ALA A 347 -8.69 10.67 -1.71
CA ALA A 347 -9.39 11.40 -2.75
C ALA A 347 -10.57 12.22 -2.19
N LEU A 348 -11.35 11.65 -1.24
CA LEU A 348 -12.42 12.36 -0.56
C LEU A 348 -11.88 13.53 0.29
N GLU A 349 -10.79 13.31 1.04
CA GLU A 349 -10.15 14.35 1.83
C GLU A 349 -9.68 15.53 0.95
N VAL A 350 -9.08 15.24 -0.22
CA VAL A 350 -8.68 16.26 -1.20
C VAL A 350 -9.91 17.04 -1.70
N ILE A 351 -11.00 16.34 -2.03
CA ILE A 351 -12.24 16.99 -2.51
C ILE A 351 -12.81 17.87 -1.39
N GLU A 352 -12.91 17.37 -0.19
CA GLU A 352 -13.50 18.08 0.95
C GLU A 352 -12.70 19.34 1.33
N ARG A 353 -11.38 19.27 1.29
CA ARG A 353 -10.50 20.41 1.64
C ARG A 353 -10.42 21.48 0.54
N ASN A 354 -10.34 21.05 -0.71
CA ASN A 354 -10.00 21.98 -1.80
C ASN A 354 -11.22 22.42 -2.63
N PHE A 355 -12.35 21.75 -2.47
CA PHE A 355 -13.54 21.99 -3.27
C PHE A 355 -14.80 22.11 -2.40
N GLU A 356 -14.66 22.63 -1.18
CA GLU A 356 -15.73 22.78 -0.21
C GLU A 356 -16.97 23.51 -0.82
N GLN A 357 -16.73 24.51 -1.68
CA GLN A 357 -17.78 25.29 -2.35
C GLN A 357 -18.66 24.45 -3.28
N TYR A 358 -18.23 23.26 -3.68
CA TYR A 358 -18.98 22.36 -4.57
C TYR A 358 -19.55 21.14 -3.86
N LEU A 359 -19.23 20.94 -2.57
CA LEU A 359 -19.59 19.72 -1.85
C LEU A 359 -21.09 19.47 -1.79
N ASP A 360 -21.91 20.51 -1.61
CA ASP A 360 -23.36 20.33 -1.53
C ASP A 360 -23.96 19.85 -2.85
N GLU A 361 -23.39 20.26 -3.97
CA GLU A 361 -23.76 19.78 -5.30
C GLU A 361 -23.27 18.34 -5.53
N TRP A 362 -22.06 17.99 -5.05
CA TRP A 362 -21.43 16.72 -5.31
C TRP A 362 -21.82 15.59 -4.37
N LYS A 363 -22.22 15.91 -3.12
CA LYS A 363 -22.61 14.92 -2.09
C LYS A 363 -23.60 13.86 -2.57
N PRO A 364 -24.68 14.17 -3.34
CA PRO A 364 -25.60 13.16 -3.83
C PRO A 364 -24.90 12.11 -4.73
N LYS A 365 -23.98 12.56 -5.59
CA LYS A 365 -23.19 11.69 -6.48
C LYS A 365 -22.19 10.86 -5.67
N ILE A 366 -21.51 11.47 -4.70
CA ILE A 366 -20.57 10.79 -3.81
C ILE A 366 -21.29 9.69 -3.00
N LYS A 367 -22.46 9.98 -2.40
CA LYS A 367 -23.26 8.98 -1.68
C LYS A 367 -23.76 7.85 -2.59
N LYS A 368 -24.06 8.14 -3.85
CA LYS A 368 -24.42 7.10 -4.82
C LYS A 368 -23.24 6.17 -5.12
N MET A 369 -22.03 6.71 -5.25
CA MET A 369 -20.80 5.94 -5.51
C MET A 369 -20.31 5.21 -4.26
N ILE A 370 -20.47 5.83 -3.09
CA ILE A 370 -19.98 5.33 -1.79
C ILE A 370 -21.15 5.43 -0.78
N PRO A 371 -22.03 4.40 -0.70
CA PRO A 371 -23.22 4.45 0.16
C PRO A 371 -22.92 4.70 1.64
N SER A 372 -21.72 4.35 2.11
CA SER A 372 -21.24 4.58 3.47
C SER A 372 -20.59 5.96 3.69
N TYR A 373 -20.60 6.86 2.69
CA TYR A 373 -20.00 8.18 2.82
C TYR A 373 -20.66 9.00 3.93
N GLY A 374 -19.86 9.45 4.89
CA GLY A 374 -20.29 10.19 6.08
C GLY A 374 -20.85 9.32 7.21
N GLU A 375 -20.86 7.99 7.05
CA GLU A 375 -21.35 7.04 8.05
C GLU A 375 -20.20 6.17 8.59
N SER A 376 -20.33 5.70 9.82
CA SER A 376 -19.32 4.83 10.44
C SER A 376 -19.73 3.37 10.34
N LEU A 377 -18.99 2.58 9.55
CA LEU A 377 -19.18 1.13 9.46
C LEU A 377 -18.81 0.38 10.76
N ILE A 378 -18.11 1.04 11.69
CA ILE A 378 -17.78 0.45 13.00
C ILE A 378 -19.00 0.53 13.91
N HIS A 379 -19.77 1.60 13.83
CA HIS A 379 -20.92 1.85 14.70
C HIS A 379 -22.25 1.40 14.11
N ASP A 380 -22.34 1.31 12.78
CA ASP A 380 -23.52 0.80 12.06
C ASP A 380 -23.21 -0.57 11.43
N VAL A 381 -23.52 -1.60 12.21
CA VAL A 381 -23.26 -3.00 11.83
C VAL A 381 -24.13 -3.42 10.64
N ASP A 382 -25.36 -2.95 10.54
CA ASP A 382 -26.28 -3.28 9.46
C ASP A 382 -25.80 -2.65 8.13
N LEU A 383 -25.37 -1.39 8.18
CA LEU A 383 -24.78 -0.75 7.03
C LEU A 383 -23.47 -1.44 6.62
N MET A 384 -22.63 -1.83 7.57
CA MET A 384 -21.40 -2.58 7.33
C MET A 384 -21.72 -3.91 6.60
N ARG A 385 -22.61 -4.73 7.13
CA ARG A 385 -23.01 -6.00 6.52
C ARG A 385 -23.61 -5.82 5.12
N LYS A 386 -24.49 -4.82 4.97
CA LYS A 386 -25.08 -4.46 3.66
C LYS A 386 -24.00 -4.06 2.65
N THR A 387 -23.04 -3.23 3.06
CA THR A 387 -21.94 -2.77 2.20
C THR A 387 -21.04 -3.93 1.79
N ARG A 388 -20.67 -4.81 2.72
CA ARG A 388 -19.85 -6.01 2.43
C ARG A 388 -20.54 -6.97 1.46
N ARG A 389 -21.85 -7.25 1.65
CA ARG A 389 -22.64 -8.07 0.72
C ARG A 389 -22.70 -7.44 -0.67
N LEU A 390 -22.94 -6.13 -0.75
CA LEU A 390 -22.98 -5.41 -2.02
C LEU A 390 -21.62 -5.50 -2.75
N THR A 391 -20.53 -5.19 -2.07
CA THR A 391 -19.19 -5.21 -2.66
C THR A 391 -18.75 -6.63 -3.04
N SER A 392 -19.02 -7.63 -2.20
CA SER A 392 -18.76 -9.04 -2.51
C SER A 392 -19.48 -9.49 -3.78
N LYS A 393 -20.76 -9.14 -3.90
CA LYS A 393 -21.57 -9.47 -5.08
C LYS A 393 -21.03 -8.75 -6.33
N GLN A 394 -20.79 -7.44 -6.25
CA GLN A 394 -20.32 -6.64 -7.39
C GLN A 394 -18.92 -7.05 -7.88
N LEU A 395 -18.09 -7.50 -6.97
CA LEU A 395 -16.72 -7.94 -7.26
C LEU A 395 -16.63 -9.47 -7.45
N GLU A 396 -17.78 -10.17 -7.45
CA GLU A 396 -17.87 -11.62 -7.63
C GLU A 396 -16.97 -12.42 -6.68
N LEU A 397 -16.83 -11.98 -5.42
CA LEU A 397 -15.90 -12.57 -4.45
C LEU A 397 -16.41 -13.87 -3.84
N GLY A 398 -17.72 -14.18 -4.00
CA GLY A 398 -18.32 -15.39 -3.45
C GLY A 398 -18.58 -15.35 -1.95
N PHE A 399 -18.25 -14.24 -1.28
CA PHE A 399 -18.50 -14.08 0.13
C PHE A 399 -20.00 -13.85 0.38
N TYR A 400 -20.57 -14.43 1.44
CA TYR A 400 -21.97 -14.27 1.84
C TYR A 400 -23.01 -14.90 0.90
N GLU A 401 -22.65 -15.72 -0.08
CA GLU A 401 -23.60 -16.40 -0.96
C GLU A 401 -24.45 -17.43 -0.19
N ASN A 402 -23.90 -18.03 0.87
CA ASN A 402 -24.54 -19.07 1.67
C ASN A 402 -25.18 -18.56 2.99
N THR A 403 -25.19 -17.27 3.26
CA THR A 403 -25.81 -16.72 4.47
C THR A 403 -27.30 -16.38 4.25
N ASN A 404 -28.08 -17.40 3.86
CA ASN A 404 -29.51 -17.46 4.16
C ASN A 404 -29.66 -18.01 5.58
N ALA A 405 -29.30 -17.29 6.59
CA ALA A 405 -29.70 -17.56 7.98
C ALA A 405 -28.62 -17.09 8.97
N LYS A 406 -28.74 -15.86 9.43
CA LYS A 406 -28.74 -15.61 10.89
C LYS A 406 -29.10 -14.17 11.13
#